data_b091712bb4aef8020bfb54a53e1a3685
#
_entry.id   b091712bb4aef8020bfb54a53e1a3685
#
_cell.length_a   1.000
_cell.length_b   1.000
_cell.length_c   1.000
_cell.angle_alpha   90.00
_cell.angle_beta   90.00
_cell.angle_gamma   90.00
#
_symmetry.space_group_name_H-M   'P 1'
#
loop_
_entity.id
_entity.type
_entity.pdbx_description
1 polymer ?
#
loop_
_entity_poly.entity_id
_entity_poly.type
_entity_poly.pdbx_seq_one_letter_code
_entity_poly.pdbx_strand_id
1 'polypeptide(L)'
;SNGEPVKVVIADTTIGRVAEAAACEEKFRREGVAITLTVTPCWCYGSETMDMDPTTIKGVWGLNATERPGAVYLASVLATHAQKGLPAFGIYGHDVVEADDSTIGDDIKEKLLRFGRAAVAAATMRGKSYLQIGSICMGIGGSIIDSDFMESYLGMRVESVDEVEIIRRMTEGIYDEAEFQKALAWAKEKCKMGYDKNPDFVRKSDEEKEEQFEFAVKMAVIIKDLMNGNKNLPEGCEEEAVGHNALAAGFQGQRQWTDFYPNGDFAEAVLNTSFDWNGAREPYILATENDVLNGLGMLFMKLLTNRAQMFADVRTYWSGDAIKRVTGYDIEGVAKEADGVIHLINSGACCLDANAEARDAEGNQTMKPWYEVTKEDQDAIMAATTWCAADNGYFRGGGFSSRFETTATMPATMVRLNLVKGLGPVMQIAEGWTVGLPADVSDTLWKRTDYTWPSTWFAPRCDGKEGSAFKTAYEVMNNWGANHGAISYGHIGADLITLCSILRIPVAMHNVADKDIFRPKAWDAFGMDKEGADYRACAVYGPMYK
;
A
#
# COMPACT_ATOMS: atom_id res chain seq x y z
N SER A 1 -6.08 7.29 -12.03
CA SER A 1 -5.86 6.32 -10.97
C SER A 1 -6.85 5.16 -11.12
N ASN A 2 -6.64 4.04 -10.46
CA ASN A 2 -7.50 2.84 -10.52
C ASN A 2 -7.97 2.42 -11.95
N GLY A 3 -7.22 2.72 -13.00
CA GLY A 3 -7.58 2.45 -14.39
C GLY A 3 -8.52 3.50 -15.03
N GLU A 4 -9.12 4.38 -14.23
CA GLU A 4 -9.98 5.44 -14.72
C GLU A 4 -9.21 6.73 -15.02
N PRO A 5 -9.61 7.50 -16.04
CA PRO A 5 -8.96 8.77 -16.35
C PRO A 5 -9.18 9.80 -15.25
N VAL A 6 -8.13 10.55 -14.93
CA VAL A 6 -8.23 11.69 -14.03
C VAL A 6 -8.93 12.85 -14.75
N LYS A 7 -9.99 13.40 -14.14
CA LYS A 7 -10.67 14.59 -14.68
C LYS A 7 -9.76 15.82 -14.57
N VAL A 8 -9.46 16.46 -15.69
CA VAL A 8 -8.67 17.69 -15.74
C VAL A 8 -9.61 18.89 -15.92
N VAL A 9 -9.51 19.86 -15.02
CA VAL A 9 -10.24 21.12 -15.07
C VAL A 9 -9.25 22.24 -15.40
N ILE A 10 -9.42 22.91 -16.53
CA ILE A 10 -8.52 23.97 -16.98
C ILE A 10 -9.14 25.33 -16.67
N ALA A 11 -8.33 26.32 -16.24
CA ALA A 11 -8.76 27.69 -16.09
C ALA A 11 -9.30 28.26 -17.42
N ASP A 12 -10.31 29.12 -17.36
CA ASP A 12 -10.95 29.64 -18.57
C ASP A 12 -10.08 30.68 -19.32
N THR A 13 -9.13 31.27 -18.60
CA THR A 13 -8.17 32.25 -19.13
C THR A 13 -6.77 32.00 -18.59
N THR A 14 -5.77 32.61 -19.21
CA THR A 14 -4.47 32.76 -18.57
C THR A 14 -4.62 33.65 -17.33
N ILE A 15 -3.86 33.33 -16.27
CA ILE A 15 -3.96 34.01 -14.97
C ILE A 15 -2.79 34.99 -14.85
N GLY A 16 -3.09 36.26 -15.01
CA GLY A 16 -2.10 37.34 -14.93
C GLY A 16 -2.24 38.19 -13.68
N ARG A 17 -3.44 38.27 -13.09
CA ARG A 17 -3.77 39.13 -11.95
C ARG A 17 -4.84 38.51 -11.04
N VAL A 18 -5.19 39.23 -9.99
CA VAL A 18 -6.15 38.80 -8.96
C VAL A 18 -7.53 38.44 -9.53
N ALA A 19 -8.03 39.16 -10.52
CA ALA A 19 -9.37 38.90 -11.06
C ALA A 19 -9.48 37.52 -11.73
N GLU A 20 -8.51 37.15 -12.55
CA GLU A 20 -8.45 35.83 -13.20
C GLU A 20 -8.16 34.73 -12.17
N ALA A 21 -7.30 35.00 -11.21
CA ALA A 21 -7.00 34.07 -10.12
C ALA A 21 -8.26 33.75 -9.29
N ALA A 22 -9.02 34.77 -8.90
CA ALA A 22 -10.27 34.59 -8.14
C ALA A 22 -11.34 33.82 -8.95
N ALA A 23 -11.48 34.10 -10.25
CA ALA A 23 -12.39 33.36 -11.11
C ALA A 23 -11.98 31.89 -11.26
N CYS A 24 -10.69 31.61 -11.39
CA CYS A 24 -10.14 30.26 -11.44
C CYS A 24 -10.40 29.50 -10.12
N GLU A 25 -10.14 30.13 -8.98
CA GLU A 25 -10.38 29.57 -7.65
C GLU A 25 -11.86 29.20 -7.46
N GLU A 26 -12.78 30.09 -7.84
CA GLU A 26 -14.21 29.79 -7.76
C GLU A 26 -14.62 28.62 -8.66
N LYS A 27 -14.11 28.56 -9.89
CA LYS A 27 -14.32 27.43 -10.80
C LYS A 27 -13.80 26.13 -10.18
N PHE A 28 -12.58 26.12 -9.72
CA PHE A 28 -11.93 24.92 -9.16
C PHE A 28 -12.66 24.42 -7.91
N ARG A 29 -13.12 25.31 -7.04
CA ARG A 29 -13.92 24.95 -5.86
C ARG A 29 -15.26 24.30 -6.26
N ARG A 30 -15.96 24.86 -7.27
CA ARG A 30 -17.24 24.27 -7.77
C ARG A 30 -17.04 22.91 -8.42
N GLU A 31 -15.92 22.71 -9.11
CA GLU A 31 -15.58 21.43 -9.75
C GLU A 31 -14.95 20.41 -8.79
N GLY A 32 -14.74 20.77 -7.52
CA GLY A 32 -14.14 19.89 -6.51
C GLY A 32 -12.68 19.53 -6.80
N VAL A 33 -11.91 20.46 -7.36
CA VAL A 33 -10.49 20.25 -7.68
C VAL A 33 -9.69 20.07 -6.39
N ALA A 34 -9.03 18.93 -6.25
CA ALA A 34 -8.20 18.61 -5.09
C ALA A 34 -6.68 18.82 -5.37
N ILE A 35 -6.29 18.86 -6.63
CA ILE A 35 -4.89 18.95 -7.06
C ILE A 35 -4.78 20.10 -8.06
N THR A 36 -3.82 20.99 -7.84
CA THR A 36 -3.56 22.09 -8.77
C THR A 36 -2.15 21.98 -9.37
N LEU A 37 -2.04 22.30 -10.66
CA LEU A 37 -0.78 22.41 -11.36
C LEU A 37 -0.73 23.78 -12.07
N THR A 38 0.11 24.67 -11.55
CA THR A 38 0.39 25.95 -12.21
C THR A 38 1.52 25.73 -13.22
N VAL A 39 1.28 26.08 -14.49
CA VAL A 39 2.30 26.00 -15.54
C VAL A 39 2.63 27.42 -15.99
N THR A 40 3.90 27.80 -15.95
CA THR A 40 4.31 29.15 -16.31
C THR A 40 5.51 29.17 -17.26
N PRO A 41 5.33 29.77 -18.43
CA PRO A 41 6.44 29.99 -19.36
C PRO A 41 7.23 31.26 -19.04
N CYS A 42 6.68 32.19 -18.26
CA CYS A 42 7.29 33.49 -17.99
C CYS A 42 6.83 34.07 -16.65
N TRP A 43 7.34 35.23 -16.33
CA TRP A 43 6.93 36.01 -15.15
C TRP A 43 5.47 36.45 -15.22
N CYS A 44 4.76 36.33 -14.09
CA CYS A 44 3.53 37.05 -13.79
C CYS A 44 3.51 37.42 -12.30
N TYR A 45 2.45 38.09 -11.81
CA TYR A 45 2.36 38.50 -10.41
C TYR A 45 2.22 37.29 -9.47
N GLY A 46 3.28 37.01 -8.70
CA GLY A 46 3.40 35.74 -7.95
C GLY A 46 2.32 35.52 -6.91
N SER A 47 2.27 36.36 -5.87
CA SER A 47 1.33 36.17 -4.76
C SER A 47 -0.15 36.37 -5.15
N GLU A 48 -0.41 37.14 -6.17
CA GLU A 48 -1.76 37.44 -6.66
C GLU A 48 -2.37 36.29 -7.49
N THR A 49 -1.53 35.42 -8.02
CA THR A 49 -1.94 34.37 -8.98
C THR A 49 -1.76 32.95 -8.43
N MET A 50 -1.13 32.79 -7.26
CA MET A 50 -0.92 31.48 -6.66
C MET A 50 -2.20 30.86 -6.10
N ASP A 51 -2.25 29.54 -6.03
CA ASP A 51 -3.30 28.82 -5.33
C ASP A 51 -3.18 29.02 -3.81
N MET A 52 -4.21 29.64 -3.22
CA MET A 52 -4.28 30.00 -1.80
C MET A 52 -5.06 29.00 -0.95
N ASP A 53 -5.74 28.03 -1.56
CA ASP A 53 -6.52 27.03 -0.82
C ASP A 53 -5.60 26.12 0.00
N PRO A 54 -5.75 26.05 1.34
CA PRO A 54 -4.89 25.23 2.19
C PRO A 54 -5.09 23.71 2.00
N THR A 55 -6.18 23.31 1.38
CA THR A 55 -6.57 21.89 1.26
C THR A 55 -6.26 21.28 -0.12
N THR A 56 -5.81 22.07 -1.09
CA THR A 56 -5.36 21.57 -2.39
C THR A 56 -3.89 21.15 -2.34
N ILE A 57 -3.55 20.16 -3.14
CA ILE A 57 -2.18 19.67 -3.34
C ILE A 57 -1.59 20.41 -4.52
N LYS A 58 -0.47 21.12 -4.32
CA LYS A 58 0.04 22.13 -5.24
C LYS A 58 1.32 21.71 -5.94
N GLY A 59 1.31 21.74 -7.27
CA GLY A 59 2.49 21.67 -8.12
C GLY A 59 2.66 22.98 -8.90
N VAL A 60 3.89 23.41 -9.10
CA VAL A 60 4.24 24.56 -9.93
C VAL A 60 5.34 24.16 -10.89
N TRP A 61 5.04 24.18 -12.18
CA TRP A 61 5.98 23.91 -13.26
C TRP A 61 6.41 25.19 -13.94
N GLY A 62 7.66 25.59 -13.69
CA GLY A 62 8.30 26.72 -14.38
C GLY A 62 9.13 26.22 -15.55
N LEU A 63 8.88 26.76 -16.75
CA LEU A 63 9.64 26.37 -17.94
C LEU A 63 11.08 26.91 -17.83
N ASN A 64 12.06 26.03 -18.10
CA ASN A 64 13.45 26.43 -18.29
C ASN A 64 13.63 26.85 -19.76
N ALA A 65 13.41 28.15 -20.04
CA ALA A 65 13.41 28.69 -21.40
C ALA A 65 14.31 29.93 -21.50
N THR A 66 14.81 30.21 -22.71
CA THR A 66 15.80 31.24 -22.96
C THR A 66 15.24 32.65 -22.93
N GLU A 67 14.12 32.93 -23.60
CA GLU A 67 13.61 34.28 -23.77
C GLU A 67 12.75 34.77 -22.60
N ARG A 68 11.91 33.89 -22.08
CA ARG A 68 10.95 34.19 -21.01
C ARG A 68 10.96 33.07 -19.98
N PRO A 69 11.97 33.05 -19.09
CA PRO A 69 12.14 31.93 -18.17
C PRO A 69 11.03 31.90 -17.12
N GLY A 70 10.35 30.77 -17.01
CA GLY A 70 9.39 30.49 -15.94
C GLY A 70 10.05 30.31 -14.58
N ALA A 71 11.36 30.12 -14.55
CA ALA A 71 12.15 29.94 -13.33
C ALA A 71 11.99 31.09 -12.32
N VAL A 72 11.89 32.33 -12.79
CA VAL A 72 11.77 33.50 -11.92
C VAL A 72 10.43 33.49 -11.18
N TYR A 73 9.34 33.20 -11.89
CA TYR A 73 8.02 33.01 -11.27
C TYR A 73 8.04 31.81 -10.33
N LEU A 74 8.54 30.67 -10.78
CA LEU A 74 8.64 29.45 -9.97
C LEU A 74 9.32 29.71 -8.63
N ALA A 75 10.51 30.31 -8.66
CA ALA A 75 11.26 30.60 -7.43
C ALA A 75 10.50 31.56 -6.51
N SER A 76 9.91 32.62 -7.05
CA SER A 76 9.13 33.59 -6.29
C SER A 76 7.89 32.99 -5.66
N VAL A 77 7.11 32.22 -6.43
CA VAL A 77 5.86 31.64 -5.93
C VAL A 77 6.10 30.52 -4.92
N LEU A 78 7.14 29.70 -5.10
CA LEU A 78 7.51 28.68 -4.11
C LEU A 78 7.94 29.33 -2.79
N ALA A 79 8.70 30.42 -2.83
CA ALA A 79 9.06 31.18 -1.64
C ALA A 79 7.81 31.76 -0.95
N THR A 80 6.86 32.27 -1.72
CA THR A 80 5.59 32.81 -1.19
C THR A 80 4.73 31.70 -0.57
N HIS A 81 4.63 30.53 -1.21
CA HIS A 81 3.98 29.36 -0.65
C HIS A 81 4.60 28.94 0.68
N ALA A 82 5.93 28.86 0.75
CA ALA A 82 6.65 28.54 1.98
C ALA A 82 6.36 29.57 3.09
N GLN A 83 6.37 30.87 2.77
CA GLN A 83 6.07 31.94 3.72
C GLN A 83 4.64 31.88 4.28
N LYS A 84 3.69 31.40 3.48
CA LYS A 84 2.28 31.27 3.88
C LYS A 84 1.94 29.91 4.52
N GLY A 85 2.89 29.01 4.63
CA GLY A 85 2.64 27.66 5.16
C GLY A 85 1.82 26.76 4.24
N LEU A 86 1.89 26.99 2.93
CA LEU A 86 1.18 26.25 1.88
C LEU A 86 2.19 25.49 1.00
N PRO A 87 2.71 24.31 1.41
CA PRO A 87 3.76 23.62 0.68
C PRO A 87 3.38 23.35 -0.78
N ALA A 88 4.32 23.59 -1.69
CA ALA A 88 4.15 23.35 -3.11
C ALA A 88 5.38 22.64 -3.71
N PHE A 89 5.13 21.74 -4.66
CA PHE A 89 6.17 21.04 -5.40
C PHE A 89 6.65 21.88 -6.58
N GLY A 90 7.96 22.12 -6.65
CA GLY A 90 8.56 22.83 -7.77
C GLY A 90 9.03 21.86 -8.86
N ILE A 91 8.54 22.03 -10.07
CA ILE A 91 8.93 21.25 -11.24
C ILE A 91 9.72 22.14 -12.19
N TYR A 92 10.97 21.75 -12.46
CA TYR A 92 11.90 22.52 -13.29
C TYR A 92 12.81 21.54 -14.04
N GLY A 93 12.98 21.75 -15.33
CA GLY A 93 13.79 20.88 -16.19
C GLY A 93 15.28 21.21 -16.11
N HIS A 94 16.11 20.20 -16.28
CA HIS A 94 17.56 20.34 -16.30
C HIS A 94 18.03 21.12 -17.55
N ASP A 95 17.45 20.80 -18.71
CA ASP A 95 17.87 21.39 -19.99
C ASP A 95 17.02 22.60 -20.36
N VAL A 96 17.67 23.56 -21.03
CA VAL A 96 17.01 24.74 -21.58
C VAL A 96 16.23 24.34 -22.84
N VAL A 97 15.01 24.86 -22.94
CA VAL A 97 14.12 24.67 -24.09
C VAL A 97 13.99 26.00 -24.84
N GLU A 98 14.11 25.97 -26.16
CA GLU A 98 13.90 27.15 -26.99
C GLU A 98 12.41 27.52 -27.04
N ALA A 99 12.11 28.79 -27.32
CA ALA A 99 10.75 29.32 -27.20
C ALA A 99 9.70 28.66 -28.12
N ASP A 100 10.13 28.06 -29.20
CA ASP A 100 9.31 27.34 -30.19
C ASP A 100 9.33 25.81 -30.01
N ASP A 101 10.10 25.28 -29.07
CA ASP A 101 10.14 23.86 -28.74
C ASP A 101 9.08 23.51 -27.70
N SER A 102 8.19 22.61 -28.04
CA SER A 102 7.12 22.12 -27.17
C SER A 102 7.45 20.76 -26.52
N THR A 103 8.65 20.25 -26.69
CA THR A 103 9.06 18.97 -26.09
C THR A 103 9.13 19.08 -24.55
N ILE A 104 8.74 18.01 -23.89
CA ILE A 104 8.84 17.89 -22.43
C ILE A 104 9.99 16.92 -22.14
N GLY A 105 11.03 17.38 -21.46
CA GLY A 105 12.17 16.55 -21.06
C GLY A 105 11.76 15.38 -20.16
N ASP A 106 12.51 14.29 -20.18
CA ASP A 106 12.14 13.09 -19.43
C ASP A 106 12.20 13.31 -17.91
N ASP A 107 13.11 14.14 -17.42
CA ASP A 107 13.18 14.54 -16.00
C ASP A 107 11.95 15.33 -15.55
N ILE A 108 11.36 16.13 -16.44
CA ILE A 108 10.09 16.85 -16.18
C ILE A 108 8.93 15.87 -16.17
N LYS A 109 8.85 14.97 -17.17
CA LYS A 109 7.83 13.92 -17.22
C LYS A 109 7.83 13.07 -15.96
N GLU A 110 9.01 12.66 -15.52
CA GLU A 110 9.16 11.86 -14.29
C GLU A 110 8.62 12.61 -13.06
N LYS A 111 9.01 13.88 -12.87
CA LYS A 111 8.51 14.70 -11.75
C LYS A 111 7.00 14.93 -11.81
N LEU A 112 6.46 15.22 -13.01
CA LEU A 112 5.01 15.39 -13.21
C LEU A 112 4.24 14.12 -12.89
N LEU A 113 4.71 12.95 -13.36
CA LEU A 113 4.07 11.67 -13.10
C LEU A 113 4.17 11.28 -11.62
N ARG A 114 5.32 11.48 -10.98
CA ARG A 114 5.51 11.22 -9.55
C ARG A 114 4.59 12.11 -8.70
N PHE A 115 4.59 13.41 -8.96
CA PHE A 115 3.66 14.33 -8.33
C PHE A 115 2.20 13.91 -8.54
N GLY A 116 1.81 13.64 -9.80
CA GLY A 116 0.45 13.27 -10.16
C GLY A 116 -0.01 12.00 -9.45
N ARG A 117 0.79 10.92 -9.46
CA ARG A 117 0.46 9.66 -8.75
C ARG A 117 0.29 9.88 -7.25
N ALA A 118 1.24 10.55 -6.62
CA ALA A 118 1.19 10.81 -5.18
C ALA A 118 0.02 11.72 -4.79
N ALA A 119 -0.24 12.77 -5.57
CA ALA A 119 -1.33 13.70 -5.32
C ALA A 119 -2.71 13.03 -5.49
N VAL A 120 -2.87 12.19 -6.53
CA VAL A 120 -4.12 11.42 -6.73
C VAL A 120 -4.31 10.41 -5.60
N ALA A 121 -3.24 9.73 -5.16
CA ALA A 121 -3.30 8.81 -4.02
C ALA A 121 -3.80 9.53 -2.75
N ALA A 122 -3.23 10.69 -2.42
CA ALA A 122 -3.65 11.49 -1.28
C ALA A 122 -5.10 11.98 -1.41
N ALA A 123 -5.48 12.51 -2.58
CA ALA A 123 -6.84 13.00 -2.82
C ALA A 123 -7.90 11.89 -2.76
N THR A 124 -7.55 10.66 -3.14
CA THR A 124 -8.48 9.51 -3.12
C THR A 124 -8.87 9.10 -1.70
N MET A 125 -8.01 9.30 -0.71
CA MET A 125 -8.29 8.95 0.67
C MET A 125 -9.33 9.88 1.33
N ARG A 126 -9.40 11.14 0.90
CA ARG A 126 -10.27 12.14 1.51
C ARG A 126 -11.74 11.73 1.45
N GLY A 127 -12.40 11.71 2.60
CA GLY A 127 -13.83 11.38 2.74
C GLY A 127 -14.14 9.89 2.72
N LYS A 128 -13.13 9.02 2.62
CA LYS A 128 -13.25 7.57 2.76
C LYS A 128 -13.15 7.13 4.21
N SER A 129 -13.30 5.84 4.46
CA SER A 129 -13.11 5.27 5.79
C SER A 129 -12.05 4.16 5.82
N TYR A 130 -11.58 3.87 7.03
CA TYR A 130 -10.95 2.61 7.42
C TYR A 130 -11.94 1.87 8.30
N LEU A 131 -12.26 0.63 7.95
CA LEU A 131 -13.18 -0.21 8.71
C LEU A 131 -12.39 -1.19 9.61
N GLN A 132 -12.54 -1.05 10.91
CA GLN A 132 -12.08 -2.05 11.86
C GLN A 132 -13.15 -3.12 12.05
N ILE A 133 -12.80 -4.39 11.87
CA ILE A 133 -13.62 -5.54 12.24
C ILE A 133 -12.97 -6.17 13.46
N GLY A 134 -13.54 -5.92 14.63
CA GLY A 134 -12.92 -6.19 15.92
C GLY A 134 -12.06 -5.03 16.45
N SER A 135 -11.01 -5.36 17.19
CA SER A 135 -10.13 -4.40 17.86
C SER A 135 -8.67 -4.81 17.73
N ILE A 136 -7.88 -4.68 18.81
CA ILE A 136 -6.47 -5.08 18.85
C ILE A 136 -6.36 -6.60 18.93
N CYS A 137 -5.61 -7.19 18.02
CA CYS A 137 -5.25 -8.60 18.08
C CYS A 137 -4.15 -8.84 19.10
N MET A 138 -4.32 -9.82 19.97
CA MET A 138 -3.30 -10.36 20.90
C MET A 138 -2.40 -9.32 21.60
N GLY A 139 -2.90 -8.11 21.80
CA GLY A 139 -2.14 -7.04 22.46
C GLY A 139 -1.05 -6.38 21.60
N ILE A 140 -1.15 -6.43 20.27
CA ILE A 140 -0.22 -5.76 19.36
C ILE A 140 -0.45 -4.24 19.45
N GLY A 141 0.11 -3.60 20.47
CA GLY A 141 -0.13 -2.19 20.78
C GLY A 141 0.32 -1.20 19.71
N GLY A 142 1.28 -1.59 18.88
CA GLY A 142 1.75 -0.79 17.74
C GLY A 142 0.82 -0.78 16.52
N SER A 143 -0.32 -1.49 16.58
CA SER A 143 -1.32 -1.54 15.52
C SER A 143 -2.54 -0.64 15.77
N ILE A 144 -2.61 -0.01 16.94
CA ILE A 144 -3.79 0.76 17.38
C ILE A 144 -4.03 1.94 16.46
N ILE A 145 -5.28 2.08 16.03
CA ILE A 145 -5.72 3.21 15.24
C ILE A 145 -5.85 4.46 16.12
N ASP A 146 -5.54 5.61 15.52
CA ASP A 146 -5.80 6.92 16.11
C ASP A 146 -6.70 7.71 15.14
N SER A 147 -7.92 8.03 15.56
CA SER A 147 -8.89 8.72 14.72
C SER A 147 -8.45 10.14 14.37
N ASP A 148 -7.80 10.85 15.29
CA ASP A 148 -7.29 12.19 15.03
C ASP A 148 -6.22 12.16 13.95
N PHE A 149 -5.34 11.14 13.97
CA PHE A 149 -4.39 10.92 12.88
C PHE A 149 -5.08 10.65 11.55
N MET A 150 -6.05 9.74 11.52
CA MET A 150 -6.77 9.37 10.30
C MET A 150 -7.47 10.58 9.67
N GLU A 151 -8.16 11.37 10.47
CA GLU A 151 -8.90 12.54 10.01
C GLU A 151 -7.97 13.68 9.61
N SER A 152 -7.01 14.03 10.44
CA SER A 152 -6.18 15.21 10.23
C SER A 152 -5.07 15.02 9.17
N TYR A 153 -4.50 13.82 9.06
CA TYR A 153 -3.44 13.55 8.07
C TYR A 153 -3.96 12.98 6.76
N LEU A 154 -4.95 12.08 6.81
CA LEU A 154 -5.44 11.34 5.64
C LEU A 154 -6.79 11.83 5.14
N GLY A 155 -7.52 12.62 5.93
CA GLY A 155 -8.89 13.01 5.64
C GLY A 155 -9.87 11.82 5.64
N MET A 156 -9.49 10.71 6.28
CA MET A 156 -10.27 9.48 6.38
C MET A 156 -10.99 9.39 7.72
N ARG A 157 -12.16 8.76 7.73
CA ARG A 157 -12.88 8.40 8.96
C ARG A 157 -12.47 7.01 9.44
N VAL A 158 -12.74 6.76 10.71
CA VAL A 158 -12.61 5.43 11.29
C VAL A 158 -14.01 4.92 11.63
N GLU A 159 -14.31 3.71 11.16
CA GLU A 159 -15.51 2.99 11.56
C GLU A 159 -15.12 1.64 12.18
N SER A 160 -15.95 1.13 13.07
CA SER A 160 -15.70 -0.14 13.76
C SER A 160 -16.98 -0.95 13.84
N VAL A 161 -16.85 -2.24 13.53
CA VAL A 161 -17.88 -3.24 13.75
C VAL A 161 -17.31 -4.35 14.64
N ASP A 162 -18.14 -4.95 15.45
CA ASP A 162 -17.77 -6.13 16.22
C ASP A 162 -17.68 -7.35 15.28
N GLU A 163 -16.78 -8.29 15.55
CA GLU A 163 -16.66 -9.54 14.78
C GLU A 163 -17.97 -10.35 14.77
N VAL A 164 -18.81 -10.20 15.79
CA VAL A 164 -20.13 -10.85 15.87
C VAL A 164 -21.06 -10.44 14.72
N GLU A 165 -20.83 -9.29 14.09
CA GLU A 165 -21.61 -8.86 12.91
C GLU A 165 -21.46 -9.82 11.73
N ILE A 166 -20.29 -10.42 11.54
CA ILE A 166 -20.09 -11.46 10.53
C ILE A 166 -21.00 -12.66 10.85
N ILE A 167 -21.02 -13.08 12.12
CA ILE A 167 -21.85 -14.23 12.57
C ILE A 167 -23.34 -13.92 12.46
N ARG A 168 -23.76 -12.69 12.84
CA ARG A 168 -25.14 -12.23 12.68
C ARG A 168 -25.57 -12.33 11.21
N ARG A 169 -24.76 -11.77 10.30
CA ARG A 169 -25.07 -11.83 8.85
C ARG A 169 -25.15 -13.25 8.32
N MET A 170 -24.26 -14.13 8.74
CA MET A 170 -24.32 -15.54 8.38
C MET A 170 -25.58 -16.23 8.89
N THR A 171 -25.93 -15.99 10.15
CA THR A 171 -27.04 -16.68 10.84
C THR A 171 -28.42 -16.18 10.37
N GLU A 172 -28.53 -14.87 10.11
CA GLU A 172 -29.79 -14.23 9.68
C GLU A 172 -29.92 -14.20 8.15
N GLY A 173 -28.92 -14.66 7.40
CA GLY A 173 -28.95 -14.69 5.93
C GLY A 173 -28.78 -13.29 5.30
N ILE A 174 -28.08 -12.37 5.95
CA ILE A 174 -27.84 -11.00 5.47
C ILE A 174 -26.60 -10.97 4.58
N TYR A 175 -26.69 -11.61 3.44
CA TYR A 175 -25.70 -11.62 2.36
C TYR A 175 -26.37 -11.95 1.04
N ASP A 176 -25.71 -11.64 -0.08
CA ASP A 176 -26.18 -12.00 -1.42
C ASP A 176 -25.93 -13.51 -1.64
N GLU A 177 -27.00 -14.31 -1.54
CA GLU A 177 -26.91 -15.78 -1.73
C GLU A 177 -26.42 -16.14 -3.13
N ALA A 178 -26.81 -15.40 -4.16
CA ALA A 178 -26.39 -15.68 -5.53
C ALA A 178 -24.88 -15.42 -5.70
N GLU A 179 -24.37 -14.36 -5.11
CA GLU A 179 -22.94 -14.06 -5.09
C GLU A 179 -22.17 -15.11 -4.27
N PHE A 180 -22.68 -15.49 -3.11
CA PHE A 180 -22.05 -16.55 -2.31
C PHE A 180 -21.96 -17.88 -3.08
N GLN A 181 -23.01 -18.33 -3.75
CA GLN A 181 -22.98 -19.56 -4.54
C GLN A 181 -21.97 -19.47 -5.70
N LYS A 182 -21.88 -18.31 -6.34
CA LYS A 182 -20.86 -18.04 -7.38
C LYS A 182 -19.45 -18.10 -6.81
N ALA A 183 -19.22 -17.46 -5.67
CA ALA A 183 -17.93 -17.45 -4.97
C ALA A 183 -17.51 -18.86 -4.54
N LEU A 184 -18.44 -19.64 -3.99
CA LEU A 184 -18.19 -21.00 -3.54
C LEU A 184 -17.86 -21.93 -4.72
N ALA A 185 -18.62 -21.83 -5.82
CA ALA A 185 -18.35 -22.62 -7.02
C ALA A 185 -16.96 -22.29 -7.60
N TRP A 186 -16.62 -21.01 -7.69
CA TRP A 186 -15.30 -20.55 -8.13
C TRP A 186 -14.19 -21.06 -7.19
N ALA A 187 -14.36 -20.93 -5.87
CA ALA A 187 -13.37 -21.37 -4.90
C ALA A 187 -13.14 -22.89 -4.96
N LYS A 188 -14.22 -23.69 -5.08
CA LYS A 188 -14.12 -25.16 -5.26
C LYS A 188 -13.44 -25.57 -6.56
N GLU A 189 -13.59 -24.77 -7.63
CA GLU A 189 -12.93 -25.02 -8.92
C GLU A 189 -11.45 -24.61 -8.91
N LYS A 190 -11.12 -23.42 -8.34
CA LYS A 190 -9.81 -22.77 -8.49
C LYS A 190 -8.85 -23.03 -7.35
N CYS A 191 -9.34 -23.28 -6.13
CA CYS A 191 -8.48 -23.48 -4.98
C CYS A 191 -7.94 -24.92 -4.95
N LYS A 192 -6.66 -25.06 -5.25
CA LYS A 192 -5.97 -26.35 -5.14
C LYS A 192 -5.73 -26.70 -3.68
N MET A 193 -6.47 -27.69 -3.17
CA MET A 193 -6.31 -28.15 -1.79
C MET A 193 -4.92 -28.79 -1.58
N GLY A 194 -4.27 -28.39 -0.49
CA GLY A 194 -2.98 -28.88 -0.04
C GLY A 194 -3.10 -30.00 0.99
N TYR A 195 -2.01 -30.22 1.67
CA TYR A 195 -1.95 -31.24 2.70
C TYR A 195 -2.45 -30.71 4.06
N ASP A 196 -2.92 -31.63 4.88
CA ASP A 196 -3.26 -31.41 6.28
C ASP A 196 -2.17 -32.02 7.15
N LYS A 197 -1.36 -31.19 7.81
CA LYS A 197 -0.27 -31.64 8.69
C LYS A 197 -0.71 -31.84 10.14
N ASN A 198 -1.99 -31.63 10.44
CA ASN A 198 -2.50 -31.79 11.79
C ASN A 198 -2.35 -33.23 12.29
N PRO A 199 -1.89 -33.42 13.53
CA PRO A 199 -1.92 -34.73 14.17
C PRO A 199 -3.36 -35.26 14.27
N ASP A 200 -3.53 -36.59 14.23
CA ASP A 200 -4.85 -37.23 14.17
C ASP A 200 -5.80 -36.79 15.30
N PHE A 201 -5.26 -36.47 16.49
CA PHE A 201 -6.07 -36.08 17.65
C PHE A 201 -6.68 -34.67 17.60
N VAL A 202 -6.23 -33.81 16.65
CA VAL A 202 -6.82 -32.49 16.39
C VAL A 202 -7.27 -32.32 14.95
N ARG A 203 -7.01 -33.32 14.10
CA ARG A 203 -7.39 -33.27 12.69
C ARG A 203 -8.90 -33.26 12.54
N LYS A 204 -9.41 -32.34 11.75
CA LYS A 204 -10.83 -32.28 11.39
C LYS A 204 -11.19 -33.31 10.33
N SER A 205 -12.41 -33.79 10.35
CA SER A 205 -12.96 -34.66 9.30
C SER A 205 -13.06 -33.91 7.97
N ASP A 206 -13.28 -34.63 6.87
CA ASP A 206 -13.43 -33.99 5.56
C ASP A 206 -14.74 -33.18 5.48
N GLU A 207 -15.80 -33.62 6.17
CA GLU A 207 -17.05 -32.88 6.31
C GLU A 207 -16.86 -31.59 7.08
N GLU A 208 -16.16 -31.60 8.22
CA GLU A 208 -15.86 -30.41 8.99
C GLU A 208 -15.01 -29.41 8.17
N LYS A 209 -14.05 -29.90 7.38
CA LYS A 209 -13.22 -29.03 6.50
C LYS A 209 -14.06 -28.38 5.39
N GLU A 210 -15.01 -29.12 4.82
CA GLU A 210 -15.93 -28.58 3.82
C GLU A 210 -16.79 -27.47 4.41
N GLU A 211 -17.37 -27.67 5.59
CA GLU A 211 -18.13 -26.64 6.31
C GLU A 211 -17.27 -25.41 6.62
N GLN A 212 -16.02 -25.60 7.05
CA GLN A 212 -15.08 -24.51 7.31
C GLN A 212 -14.72 -23.75 6.03
N PHE A 213 -14.60 -24.44 4.89
CA PHE A 213 -14.32 -23.81 3.61
C PHE A 213 -15.49 -22.96 3.12
N GLU A 214 -16.72 -23.50 3.22
CA GLU A 214 -17.94 -22.73 2.91
C GLU A 214 -18.09 -21.49 3.81
N PHE A 215 -17.79 -21.64 5.10
CA PHE A 215 -17.78 -20.53 6.06
C PHE A 215 -16.75 -19.45 5.65
N ALA A 216 -15.52 -19.84 5.31
CA ALA A 216 -14.45 -18.90 4.93
C ALA A 216 -14.79 -18.13 3.64
N VAL A 217 -15.41 -18.79 2.65
CA VAL A 217 -15.87 -18.13 1.42
C VAL A 217 -17.01 -17.15 1.73
N LYS A 218 -17.99 -17.57 2.54
CA LYS A 218 -19.10 -16.70 2.95
C LYS A 218 -18.59 -15.47 3.71
N MET A 219 -17.61 -15.65 4.60
CA MET A 219 -16.95 -14.58 5.32
C MET A 219 -16.33 -13.55 4.36
N ALA A 220 -15.67 -13.99 3.30
CA ALA A 220 -15.09 -13.09 2.31
C ALA A 220 -16.15 -12.23 1.60
N VAL A 221 -17.31 -12.81 1.24
CA VAL A 221 -18.44 -12.09 0.67
C VAL A 221 -18.97 -11.03 1.65
N ILE A 222 -19.19 -11.41 2.90
CA ILE A 222 -19.71 -10.52 3.94
C ILE A 222 -18.75 -9.36 4.23
N ILE A 223 -17.44 -9.62 4.34
CA ILE A 223 -16.44 -8.54 4.57
C ILE A 223 -16.42 -7.56 3.40
N LYS A 224 -16.51 -8.06 2.17
CA LYS A 224 -16.61 -7.20 0.98
C LYS A 224 -17.85 -6.30 1.05
N ASP A 225 -19.01 -6.85 1.45
CA ASP A 225 -20.25 -6.10 1.59
C ASP A 225 -20.18 -5.09 2.74
N LEU A 226 -19.55 -5.43 3.86
CA LEU A 226 -19.28 -4.47 4.94
C LEU A 226 -18.45 -3.28 4.44
N MET A 227 -17.43 -3.51 3.62
CA MET A 227 -16.60 -2.42 3.10
C MET A 227 -17.37 -1.51 2.14
N ASN A 228 -18.08 -2.07 1.16
CA ASN A 228 -18.61 -1.33 0.01
C ASN A 228 -20.13 -1.12 0.02
N GLY A 229 -20.85 -1.90 0.81
CA GLY A 229 -22.29 -2.08 0.67
C GLY A 229 -22.65 -3.06 -0.46
N ASN A 230 -23.90 -3.52 -0.44
CA ASN A 230 -24.44 -4.40 -1.48
C ASN A 230 -25.95 -4.19 -1.61
N LYS A 231 -26.38 -3.73 -2.78
CA LYS A 231 -27.80 -3.46 -3.07
C LYS A 231 -28.66 -4.71 -3.27
N ASN A 232 -28.02 -5.88 -3.39
CA ASN A 232 -28.67 -7.16 -3.60
C ASN A 232 -28.92 -7.91 -2.29
N LEU A 233 -28.71 -7.28 -1.14
CA LEU A 233 -29.06 -7.87 0.15
C LEU A 233 -30.57 -8.13 0.23
N PRO A 234 -31.02 -9.07 1.08
CA PRO A 234 -32.44 -9.35 1.27
C PRO A 234 -33.25 -8.10 1.64
N GLU A 235 -34.54 -8.12 1.29
CA GLU A 235 -35.48 -7.05 1.68
C GLU A 235 -35.50 -6.88 3.22
N GLY A 236 -35.49 -5.64 3.69
CA GLY A 236 -35.40 -5.31 5.12
C GLY A 236 -33.97 -5.13 5.65
N CYS A 237 -32.95 -5.22 4.77
CA CYS A 237 -31.53 -5.00 5.13
C CYS A 237 -30.97 -3.71 4.49
N GLU A 238 -31.78 -2.65 4.39
CA GLU A 238 -31.40 -1.41 3.71
C GLU A 238 -30.24 -0.69 4.43
N GLU A 239 -30.15 -0.82 5.75
CA GLU A 239 -29.04 -0.25 6.52
C GLU A 239 -27.72 -0.99 6.22
N GLU A 240 -27.74 -2.30 6.27
CA GLU A 240 -26.58 -3.14 5.95
C GLU A 240 -26.12 -3.00 4.49
N ALA A 241 -27.06 -2.72 3.59
CA ALA A 241 -26.79 -2.54 2.17
C ALA A 241 -25.95 -1.29 1.85
N VAL A 242 -25.90 -0.29 2.73
CA VAL A 242 -25.09 0.93 2.54
C VAL A 242 -23.60 0.65 2.61
N GLY A 243 -23.17 -0.25 3.53
CA GLY A 243 -21.75 -0.49 3.83
C GLY A 243 -21.06 0.71 4.47
N HIS A 244 -19.73 0.65 4.56
CA HIS A 244 -18.95 1.64 5.32
C HIS A 244 -18.07 2.55 4.44
N ASN A 245 -18.23 2.55 3.10
CA ASN A 245 -17.39 3.33 2.17
C ASN A 245 -15.89 3.17 2.45
N ALA A 246 -15.48 1.94 2.80
CA ALA A 246 -14.15 1.66 3.29
C ALA A 246 -13.14 1.49 2.14
N LEU A 247 -12.06 2.27 2.16
CA LEU A 247 -10.94 2.16 1.24
C LEU A 247 -9.94 1.08 1.71
N ALA A 248 -9.93 0.83 3.02
CA ALA A 248 -9.20 -0.24 3.67
C ALA A 248 -9.97 -0.74 4.89
N ALA A 249 -9.71 -1.99 5.27
CA ALA A 249 -10.24 -2.63 6.46
C ALA A 249 -9.18 -3.46 7.16
N GLY A 250 -9.45 -3.88 8.39
CA GLY A 250 -8.66 -4.86 9.10
C GLY A 250 -9.57 -5.82 9.86
N PHE A 251 -9.17 -7.09 9.92
CA PHE A 251 -9.88 -8.12 10.65
C PHE A 251 -9.02 -8.59 11.83
N GLN A 252 -9.55 -8.47 13.05
CA GLN A 252 -8.81 -8.84 14.26
C GLN A 252 -8.43 -10.32 14.28
N GLY A 253 -9.40 -11.21 14.05
CA GLY A 253 -9.23 -12.65 13.90
C GLY A 253 -8.73 -13.35 15.15
N GLN A 254 -7.49 -13.19 15.50
CA GLN A 254 -6.84 -13.94 16.58
C GLN A 254 -6.99 -13.20 17.93
N ARG A 255 -7.28 -13.87 19.08
CA ARG A 255 -7.43 -15.33 19.19
C ARG A 255 -8.87 -15.77 19.44
N GLN A 256 -9.70 -14.93 20.06
CA GLN A 256 -11.05 -15.34 20.45
C GLN A 256 -11.84 -15.88 19.26
N TRP A 257 -11.78 -15.20 18.11
CA TRP A 257 -12.43 -15.67 16.90
C TRP A 257 -11.95 -17.07 16.49
N THR A 258 -10.65 -17.27 16.34
CA THR A 258 -10.07 -18.53 15.84
C THR A 258 -10.07 -19.66 16.85
N ASP A 259 -10.47 -19.42 18.09
CA ASP A 259 -10.77 -20.47 19.05
C ASP A 259 -12.12 -21.15 18.76
N PHE A 260 -13.03 -20.47 18.02
CA PHE A 260 -14.40 -20.95 17.78
C PHE A 260 -14.75 -21.05 16.29
N TYR A 261 -14.23 -20.18 15.45
CA TYR A 261 -14.57 -20.04 14.05
C TYR A 261 -13.35 -20.22 13.14
N PRO A 262 -13.54 -20.59 11.87
CA PRO A 262 -12.46 -20.63 10.89
C PRO A 262 -11.70 -19.31 10.82
N ASN A 263 -10.38 -19.38 10.57
CA ASN A 263 -9.53 -18.20 10.44
C ASN A 263 -9.93 -17.29 9.26
N GLY A 264 -9.41 -16.08 9.23
CA GLY A 264 -9.67 -15.08 8.18
C GLY A 264 -8.81 -15.20 6.93
N ASP A 265 -7.85 -16.13 6.90
CA ASP A 265 -6.80 -16.19 5.88
C ASP A 265 -7.33 -16.28 4.45
N PHE A 266 -8.41 -17.02 4.22
CA PHE A 266 -9.03 -17.08 2.89
C PHE A 266 -9.56 -15.71 2.44
N ALA A 267 -10.31 -15.03 3.31
CA ALA A 267 -10.85 -13.70 3.02
C ALA A 267 -9.72 -12.68 2.78
N GLU A 268 -8.70 -12.69 3.65
CA GLU A 268 -7.55 -11.79 3.53
C GLU A 268 -6.75 -12.05 2.25
N ALA A 269 -6.47 -13.30 1.90
CA ALA A 269 -5.75 -13.64 0.68
C ALA A 269 -6.52 -13.23 -0.58
N VAL A 270 -7.80 -13.57 -0.69
CA VAL A 270 -8.60 -13.28 -1.88
C VAL A 270 -8.92 -11.81 -2.00
N LEU A 271 -9.29 -11.12 -0.91
CA LEU A 271 -9.67 -9.70 -1.00
C LEU A 271 -8.46 -8.80 -1.30
N ASN A 272 -7.27 -9.10 -0.79
CA ASN A 272 -6.05 -8.36 -1.13
C ASN A 272 -5.54 -8.61 -2.55
N THR A 273 -6.07 -9.60 -3.27
CA THR A 273 -5.67 -9.96 -4.64
C THR A 273 -6.43 -9.12 -5.67
N SER A 274 -5.90 -8.99 -6.89
CA SER A 274 -6.47 -8.17 -7.96
C SER A 274 -7.59 -8.83 -8.75
N PHE A 275 -8.12 -9.95 -8.27
CA PHE A 275 -9.29 -10.64 -8.84
C PHE A 275 -10.03 -11.45 -7.78
N ASP A 276 -11.24 -11.84 -8.11
CA ASP A 276 -12.05 -12.81 -7.35
C ASP A 276 -12.97 -13.60 -8.29
N TRP A 277 -14.04 -14.16 -7.75
CA TRP A 277 -15.08 -14.91 -8.50
C TRP A 277 -15.82 -14.07 -9.55
N ASN A 278 -15.67 -12.75 -9.53
CA ASN A 278 -16.22 -11.82 -10.52
C ASN A 278 -15.22 -11.46 -11.64
N GLY A 279 -13.98 -11.92 -11.53
CA GLY A 279 -12.89 -11.61 -12.44
C GLY A 279 -11.95 -10.53 -11.90
N ALA A 280 -11.17 -9.90 -12.77
CA ALA A 280 -10.23 -8.85 -12.38
C ALA A 280 -10.95 -7.65 -11.78
N ARG A 281 -10.44 -7.13 -10.68
CA ARG A 281 -10.97 -5.97 -9.96
C ARG A 281 -9.88 -5.26 -9.16
N GLU A 282 -10.16 -4.03 -8.76
CA GLU A 282 -9.31 -3.32 -7.81
C GLU A 282 -9.14 -4.13 -6.52
N PRO A 283 -7.88 -4.37 -6.05
CA PRO A 283 -7.65 -5.06 -4.79
C PRO A 283 -8.27 -4.31 -3.62
N TYR A 284 -8.92 -5.03 -2.73
CA TYR A 284 -9.25 -4.47 -1.42
C TYR A 284 -7.98 -4.41 -0.57
N ILE A 285 -8.02 -3.66 0.53
CA ILE A 285 -7.04 -3.75 1.59
C ILE A 285 -7.74 -4.32 2.80
N LEU A 286 -7.36 -5.54 3.18
CA LEU A 286 -7.83 -6.19 4.40
C LEU A 286 -6.59 -6.60 5.21
N ALA A 287 -6.30 -5.82 6.25
CA ALA A 287 -5.12 -6.04 7.08
C ALA A 287 -5.36 -7.20 8.07
N THR A 288 -4.42 -8.13 8.10
CA THR A 288 -4.39 -9.21 9.08
C THR A 288 -4.26 -8.65 10.49
N GLU A 289 -4.88 -9.33 11.47
CA GLU A 289 -4.79 -8.98 12.88
C GLU A 289 -5.25 -7.53 13.19
N ASN A 290 -6.01 -6.95 12.29
CA ASN A 290 -6.43 -5.55 12.31
C ASN A 290 -5.24 -4.58 12.58
N ASP A 291 -4.05 -4.87 12.01
CA ASP A 291 -2.94 -3.93 12.08
C ASP A 291 -3.18 -2.77 11.13
N VAL A 292 -3.85 -1.76 11.65
CA VAL A 292 -4.27 -0.56 10.89
C VAL A 292 -3.10 0.15 10.25
N LEU A 293 -1.99 0.30 10.97
CA LEU A 293 -0.82 1.03 10.47
C LEU A 293 -0.11 0.28 9.34
N ASN A 294 -0.12 -1.05 9.38
CA ASN A 294 0.37 -1.87 8.27
C ASN A 294 -0.61 -1.84 7.08
N GLY A 295 -1.92 -1.90 7.36
CA GLY A 295 -2.97 -1.74 6.36
C GLY A 295 -2.91 -0.39 5.63
N LEU A 296 -2.55 0.70 6.32
CA LEU A 296 -2.30 2.00 5.69
C LEU A 296 -1.05 1.98 4.81
N GLY A 297 0.01 1.28 5.21
CA GLY A 297 1.17 1.03 4.34
C GLY A 297 0.78 0.34 3.04
N MET A 298 -0.05 -0.72 3.13
CA MET A 298 -0.61 -1.40 1.95
C MET A 298 -1.46 -0.45 1.11
N LEU A 299 -2.33 0.35 1.74
CA LEU A 299 -3.19 1.32 1.05
C LEU A 299 -2.37 2.35 0.26
N PHE A 300 -1.34 2.94 0.87
CA PHE A 300 -0.48 3.92 0.20
C PHE A 300 0.19 3.33 -1.04
N MET A 301 0.74 2.12 -0.92
CA MET A 301 1.37 1.43 -2.03
C MET A 301 0.36 1.03 -3.11
N LYS A 302 -0.83 0.55 -2.74
CA LYS A 302 -1.92 0.25 -3.68
C LYS A 302 -2.31 1.49 -4.50
N LEU A 303 -2.52 2.63 -3.83
CA LEU A 303 -2.94 3.87 -4.50
C LEU A 303 -1.85 4.45 -5.42
N LEU A 304 -0.57 4.20 -5.14
CA LEU A 304 0.55 4.59 -6.00
C LEU A 304 0.73 3.67 -7.20
N THR A 305 0.45 2.37 -7.06
CA THR A 305 0.81 1.35 -8.05
C THR A 305 -0.36 0.73 -8.79
N ASN A 306 -1.59 0.84 -8.26
CA ASN A 306 -2.78 0.10 -8.69
C ASN A 306 -2.59 -1.44 -8.69
N ARG A 307 -1.70 -1.94 -7.85
CA ARG A 307 -1.35 -3.36 -7.71
C ARG A 307 -1.87 -3.94 -6.40
N ALA A 308 -1.99 -5.25 -6.36
CA ALA A 308 -2.18 -6.01 -5.13
C ALA A 308 -0.98 -5.82 -4.19
N GLN A 309 -1.22 -5.83 -2.88
CA GLN A 309 -0.21 -5.57 -1.86
C GLN A 309 -0.15 -6.72 -0.86
N MET A 310 1.03 -6.97 -0.32
CA MET A 310 1.29 -8.04 0.63
C MET A 310 1.33 -7.52 2.05
N PHE A 311 0.71 -8.25 2.96
CA PHE A 311 0.89 -8.10 4.40
C PHE A 311 1.85 -9.20 4.89
N ALA A 312 2.83 -8.87 5.73
CA ALA A 312 3.75 -9.88 6.25
C ALA A 312 4.21 -9.62 7.68
N ASP A 313 4.41 -10.70 8.43
CA ASP A 313 5.23 -10.70 9.63
C ASP A 313 6.69 -10.54 9.24
N VAL A 314 7.40 -9.63 9.87
CA VAL A 314 8.85 -9.52 9.80
C VAL A 314 9.42 -10.54 10.79
N ARG A 315 9.52 -11.81 10.34
CA ARG A 315 9.63 -12.97 11.23
C ARG A 315 11.05 -13.27 11.72
N THR A 316 12.01 -13.38 10.82
CA THR A 316 13.35 -13.87 11.17
C THR A 316 14.41 -13.33 10.22
N TYR A 317 15.51 -12.86 10.76
CA TYR A 317 16.74 -12.64 9.99
C TYR A 317 17.54 -13.95 9.91
N TRP A 318 17.86 -14.35 8.69
CA TRP A 318 18.77 -15.46 8.40
C TRP A 318 20.08 -14.90 7.85
N SER A 319 21.16 -14.94 8.64
CA SER A 319 22.50 -14.63 8.14
C SER A 319 22.97 -15.70 7.16
N GLY A 320 23.90 -15.35 6.26
CA GLY A 320 24.53 -16.32 5.36
C GLY A 320 25.14 -17.50 6.09
N ASP A 321 25.81 -17.26 7.22
CA ASP A 321 26.39 -18.30 8.08
C ASP A 321 25.33 -19.22 8.69
N ALA A 322 24.19 -18.70 9.09
CA ALA A 322 23.11 -19.50 9.64
C ALA A 322 22.46 -20.39 8.57
N ILE A 323 22.24 -19.86 7.38
CA ILE A 323 21.74 -20.63 6.22
C ILE A 323 22.71 -21.75 5.89
N LYS A 324 23.99 -21.43 5.76
CA LYS A 324 25.03 -22.44 5.46
C LYS A 324 25.11 -23.54 6.54
N ARG A 325 25.07 -23.16 7.81
CA ARG A 325 25.10 -24.12 8.93
C ARG A 325 23.90 -25.06 8.92
N VAL A 326 22.74 -24.57 8.51
CA VAL A 326 21.48 -25.35 8.57
C VAL A 326 21.25 -26.18 7.32
N THR A 327 21.65 -25.66 6.15
CA THR A 327 21.31 -26.25 4.84
C THR A 327 22.53 -26.69 4.02
N GLY A 328 23.72 -26.20 4.35
CA GLY A 328 24.94 -26.37 3.53
C GLY A 328 25.04 -25.39 2.37
N TYR A 329 24.04 -24.52 2.14
CA TYR A 329 23.99 -23.60 1.02
C TYR A 329 24.70 -22.27 1.33
N ASP A 330 25.56 -21.84 0.44
CA ASP A 330 26.15 -20.50 0.46
C ASP A 330 25.26 -19.53 -0.34
N ILE A 331 24.80 -18.47 0.32
CA ILE A 331 23.99 -17.42 -0.33
C ILE A 331 24.80 -16.65 -1.37
N GLU A 332 24.12 -16.18 -2.41
CA GLU A 332 24.70 -15.49 -3.56
C GLU A 332 23.96 -14.18 -3.87
N GLY A 333 24.51 -13.39 -4.81
CA GLY A 333 23.88 -12.17 -5.32
C GLY A 333 23.46 -11.20 -4.24
N VAL A 334 22.25 -10.63 -4.37
CA VAL A 334 21.71 -9.61 -3.45
C VAL A 334 21.62 -10.09 -2.00
N ALA A 335 21.34 -11.36 -1.78
CA ALA A 335 21.32 -11.93 -0.42
C ALA A 335 22.70 -11.88 0.23
N LYS A 336 23.76 -12.16 -0.54
CA LYS A 336 25.15 -12.07 -0.06
C LYS A 336 25.56 -10.62 0.18
N GLU A 337 25.16 -9.69 -0.71
CA GLU A 337 25.44 -8.26 -0.55
C GLU A 337 24.76 -7.68 0.70
N ALA A 338 23.56 -8.16 1.02
CA ALA A 338 22.82 -7.78 2.22
C ALA A 338 23.23 -8.55 3.49
N ASP A 339 24.22 -9.43 3.43
CA ASP A 339 24.67 -10.31 4.53
C ASP A 339 23.55 -11.19 5.09
N GLY A 340 22.63 -11.64 4.25
CA GLY A 340 21.52 -12.51 4.62
C GLY A 340 20.19 -12.13 4.00
N VAL A 341 19.12 -12.73 4.53
CA VAL A 341 17.75 -12.47 4.11
C VAL A 341 16.83 -12.31 5.32
N ILE A 342 15.79 -11.52 5.15
CA ILE A 342 14.68 -11.45 6.09
C ILE A 342 13.60 -12.42 5.62
N HIS A 343 13.20 -13.34 6.48
CA HIS A 343 12.05 -14.20 6.26
C HIS A 343 10.80 -13.42 6.65
N LEU A 344 10.00 -13.11 5.65
CA LEU A 344 8.71 -12.48 5.78
C LEU A 344 7.65 -13.55 5.60
N ILE A 345 6.79 -13.74 6.59
CA ILE A 345 5.75 -14.76 6.59
C ILE A 345 4.48 -14.17 7.17
N ASN A 346 3.32 -14.68 6.75
CA ASN A 346 2.06 -14.24 7.29
C ASN A 346 1.13 -15.42 7.55
N SER A 347 0.09 -15.19 8.35
CA SER A 347 -1.01 -16.13 8.62
C SER A 347 -1.98 -16.29 7.43
N GLY A 348 -1.47 -16.30 6.21
CA GLY A 348 -2.24 -16.51 4.98
C GLY A 348 -2.68 -15.25 4.25
N ALA A 349 -2.38 -14.07 4.79
CA ALA A 349 -2.88 -12.80 4.27
C ALA A 349 -2.04 -12.16 3.15
N CYS A 350 -0.97 -12.77 2.66
CA CYS A 350 -0.31 -12.28 1.46
C CYS A 350 -1.26 -12.38 0.26
N CYS A 351 -1.29 -11.35 -0.59
CA CYS A 351 -2.06 -11.39 -1.82
C CYS A 351 -1.57 -12.52 -2.73
N LEU A 352 -2.50 -13.16 -3.43
CA LEU A 352 -2.18 -14.28 -4.32
C LEU A 352 -1.31 -13.86 -5.51
N ASP A 353 -1.43 -12.61 -5.98
CA ASP A 353 -0.63 -12.03 -7.06
C ASP A 353 0.88 -12.08 -6.79
N ALA A 354 1.29 -12.23 -5.52
CA ALA A 354 2.70 -12.27 -5.14
C ALA A 354 3.47 -13.49 -5.67
N ASN A 355 2.77 -14.55 -6.08
CA ASN A 355 3.33 -15.72 -6.75
C ASN A 355 3.13 -15.68 -8.28
N ALA A 356 2.72 -14.54 -8.84
CA ALA A 356 2.39 -14.39 -10.24
C ALA A 356 3.63 -14.52 -11.14
N GLU A 357 3.46 -15.24 -12.23
CA GLU A 357 4.43 -15.31 -13.33
C GLU A 357 4.10 -14.33 -14.47
N ALA A 358 3.45 -13.21 -14.15
CA ALA A 358 3.16 -12.17 -15.12
C ALA A 358 4.45 -11.57 -15.70
N ARG A 359 4.41 -11.15 -16.97
CA ARG A 359 5.54 -10.54 -17.65
C ARG A 359 5.12 -9.23 -18.31
N ASP A 360 6.03 -8.27 -18.33
CA ASP A 360 5.86 -7.03 -19.09
C ASP A 360 6.05 -7.27 -20.60
N ALA A 361 5.94 -6.19 -21.39
CA ALA A 361 6.10 -6.25 -22.84
C ALA A 361 7.51 -6.69 -23.27
N GLU A 362 8.52 -6.45 -22.44
CA GLU A 362 9.92 -6.83 -22.64
C GLU A 362 10.22 -8.25 -22.15
N GLY A 363 9.24 -8.93 -21.54
CA GLY A 363 9.35 -10.30 -21.03
C GLY A 363 9.92 -10.43 -19.63
N ASN A 364 10.10 -9.32 -18.89
CA ASN A 364 10.54 -9.34 -17.50
C ASN A 364 9.41 -9.76 -16.57
N GLN A 365 9.76 -10.41 -15.47
CA GLN A 365 8.78 -10.70 -14.42
C GLN A 365 8.25 -9.39 -13.82
N THR A 366 6.92 -9.30 -13.65
CA THR A 366 6.25 -8.15 -13.06
C THR A 366 4.96 -8.55 -12.36
N MET A 367 4.48 -7.68 -11.46
CA MET A 367 3.09 -7.70 -11.01
C MET A 367 2.33 -6.62 -11.78
N LYS A 368 1.33 -7.02 -12.56
CA LYS A 368 0.51 -6.10 -13.35
C LYS A 368 -0.37 -5.22 -12.44
N PRO A 369 -0.67 -3.98 -12.84
CA PRO A 369 -1.79 -3.27 -12.24
C PRO A 369 -3.08 -4.05 -12.48
N TRP A 370 -4.03 -3.96 -11.55
CA TRP A 370 -5.21 -4.84 -11.53
C TRP A 370 -6.02 -4.82 -12.84
N TYR A 371 -6.10 -3.68 -13.53
CA TYR A 371 -6.86 -3.53 -14.77
C TYR A 371 -6.16 -4.14 -16.02
N GLU A 372 -4.94 -4.64 -15.86
CA GLU A 372 -4.19 -5.39 -16.88
C GLU A 372 -4.15 -6.91 -16.59
N VAL A 373 -4.69 -7.34 -15.46
CA VAL A 373 -4.70 -8.75 -15.06
C VAL A 373 -5.68 -9.53 -15.94
N THR A 374 -5.14 -10.45 -16.73
CA THR A 374 -5.92 -11.31 -17.64
C THR A 374 -6.46 -12.54 -16.92
N LYS A 375 -7.33 -13.28 -17.60
CA LYS A 375 -7.80 -14.56 -17.08
C LYS A 375 -6.68 -15.58 -16.97
N GLU A 376 -5.76 -15.56 -17.91
CA GLU A 376 -4.57 -16.43 -17.92
C GLU A 376 -3.68 -16.13 -16.71
N ASP A 377 -3.49 -14.84 -16.36
CA ASP A 377 -2.78 -14.43 -15.15
C ASP A 377 -3.48 -14.98 -13.90
N GLN A 378 -4.82 -14.85 -13.80
CA GLN A 378 -5.60 -15.37 -12.68
C GLN A 378 -5.46 -16.89 -12.52
N ASP A 379 -5.55 -17.63 -13.63
CA ASP A 379 -5.41 -19.07 -13.63
C ASP A 379 -3.99 -19.50 -13.23
N ALA A 380 -2.95 -18.81 -13.65
CA ALA A 380 -1.56 -19.06 -13.28
C ALA A 380 -1.32 -18.79 -11.77
N ILE A 381 -1.82 -17.69 -11.24
CA ILE A 381 -1.75 -17.32 -9.82
C ILE A 381 -2.43 -18.40 -8.96
N MET A 382 -3.65 -18.81 -9.31
CA MET A 382 -4.37 -19.84 -8.56
C MET A 382 -3.67 -21.20 -8.64
N ALA A 383 -3.08 -21.55 -9.78
CA ALA A 383 -2.32 -22.79 -9.96
C ALA A 383 -1.04 -22.84 -9.10
N ALA A 384 -0.41 -21.71 -8.86
CA ALA A 384 0.78 -21.58 -8.03
C ALA A 384 0.50 -21.56 -6.52
N THR A 385 -0.76 -21.38 -6.13
CA THR A 385 -1.20 -21.33 -4.71
C THR A 385 -1.79 -22.65 -4.29
N THR A 386 -1.41 -23.12 -3.08
CA THR A 386 -1.96 -24.31 -2.45
C THR A 386 -2.67 -23.93 -1.16
N TRP A 387 -3.90 -24.39 -0.98
CA TRP A 387 -4.70 -24.14 0.21
C TRP A 387 -4.56 -25.30 1.19
N CYS A 388 -3.97 -25.03 2.36
CA CYS A 388 -3.70 -26.02 3.38
C CYS A 388 -4.64 -25.84 4.56
N ALA A 389 -5.05 -26.95 5.19
CA ALA A 389 -5.75 -26.87 6.47
C ALA A 389 -4.90 -26.11 7.49
N ALA A 390 -5.52 -25.20 8.23
CA ALA A 390 -4.86 -24.44 9.28
C ALA A 390 -4.35 -25.38 10.40
N ASP A 391 -3.37 -24.89 11.19
CA ASP A 391 -2.92 -25.59 12.39
C ASP A 391 -4.02 -25.59 13.46
N ASN A 392 -4.75 -26.70 13.60
CA ASN A 392 -5.87 -26.83 14.52
C ASN A 392 -5.44 -26.81 16.01
N GLY A 393 -4.15 -26.95 16.29
CA GLY A 393 -3.60 -26.74 17.63
C GLY A 393 -3.58 -25.26 18.02
N TYR A 394 -3.40 -24.39 17.03
CA TYR A 394 -3.41 -22.93 17.19
C TYR A 394 -4.78 -22.33 16.81
N PHE A 395 -5.33 -22.68 15.65
CA PHE A 395 -6.65 -22.29 15.16
C PHE A 395 -7.68 -23.38 15.45
N ARG A 396 -8.23 -23.39 16.68
CA ARG A 396 -9.17 -24.45 17.10
C ARG A 396 -10.45 -24.49 16.28
N GLY A 397 -10.89 -23.34 15.78
CA GLY A 397 -12.02 -23.20 14.86
C GLY A 397 -11.70 -23.69 13.44
N GLY A 398 -10.45 -24.02 13.15
CA GLY A 398 -10.00 -24.48 11.83
C GLY A 398 -9.81 -23.37 10.81
N GLY A 399 -10.06 -23.71 9.55
CA GLY A 399 -9.88 -22.81 8.41
C GLY A 399 -8.77 -23.26 7.47
N PHE A 400 -8.33 -22.37 6.60
CA PHE A 400 -7.35 -22.65 5.56
C PHE A 400 -6.35 -21.50 5.46
N SER A 401 -5.10 -21.83 5.12
CA SER A 401 -4.07 -20.87 4.79
C SER A 401 -3.64 -21.05 3.34
N SER A 402 -3.44 -19.96 2.61
CA SER A 402 -2.86 -19.99 1.27
C SER A 402 -1.35 -20.20 1.39
N ARG A 403 -0.85 -21.26 0.77
CA ARG A 403 0.57 -21.59 0.78
C ARG A 403 1.19 -21.35 -0.58
N PHE A 404 2.14 -20.44 -0.64
CA PHE A 404 2.98 -20.17 -1.80
C PHE A 404 4.28 -19.51 -1.37
N GLU A 405 5.27 -19.49 -2.24
CA GLU A 405 6.47 -18.68 -2.15
C GLU A 405 6.35 -17.52 -3.12
N THR A 406 6.71 -16.31 -2.71
CA THR A 406 6.67 -15.14 -3.60
C THR A 406 7.63 -15.32 -4.77
N THR A 407 7.26 -14.81 -5.94
CA THR A 407 8.12 -14.83 -7.13
C THR A 407 9.47 -14.20 -6.79
N ALA A 408 10.54 -14.91 -7.10
CA ALA A 408 11.91 -14.50 -6.83
C ALA A 408 12.40 -13.40 -7.76
N THR A 409 13.48 -12.72 -7.37
CA THR A 409 14.20 -11.69 -8.17
C THR A 409 13.38 -10.44 -8.51
N MET A 410 12.24 -10.27 -7.86
CA MET A 410 11.42 -9.07 -8.03
C MET A 410 11.99 -7.91 -7.22
N PRO A 411 12.15 -6.72 -7.83
CA PRO A 411 12.30 -5.50 -7.03
C PRO A 411 11.11 -5.40 -6.07
N ALA A 412 11.37 -5.04 -4.83
CA ALA A 412 10.34 -4.93 -3.81
C ALA A 412 10.61 -3.77 -2.86
N THR A 413 9.55 -3.21 -2.30
CA THR A 413 9.62 -2.17 -1.27
C THR A 413 8.82 -2.63 -0.07
N MET A 414 9.45 -2.67 1.08
CA MET A 414 8.81 -2.92 2.37
C MET A 414 8.63 -1.61 3.13
N VAL A 415 7.45 -1.41 3.70
CA VAL A 415 7.13 -0.19 4.46
C VAL A 415 6.48 -0.50 5.80
N ARG A 416 6.66 0.44 6.74
CA ARG A 416 5.95 0.44 8.01
C ARG A 416 5.61 1.87 8.42
N LEU A 417 4.33 2.12 8.68
CA LEU A 417 3.86 3.34 9.32
C LEU A 417 3.77 3.12 10.83
N ASN A 418 4.30 4.06 11.60
CA ASN A 418 4.26 4.03 13.06
C ASN A 418 3.70 5.35 13.60
N LEU A 419 2.98 5.29 14.71
CA LEU A 419 2.60 6.47 15.50
C LEU A 419 3.49 6.53 16.75
N VAL A 420 4.37 7.51 16.80
CA VAL A 420 5.33 7.67 17.89
C VAL A 420 4.89 8.81 18.79
N LYS A 421 4.58 8.49 20.05
CA LYS A 421 4.11 9.50 21.02
C LYS A 421 5.13 10.65 21.14
N GLY A 422 4.67 11.85 20.88
CA GLY A 422 5.48 13.07 20.92
C GLY A 422 6.16 13.43 19.59
N LEU A 423 6.23 12.50 18.63
CA LEU A 423 6.74 12.75 17.29
C LEU A 423 5.65 12.74 16.22
N GLY A 424 4.58 11.97 16.44
CA GLY A 424 3.51 11.77 15.47
C GLY A 424 3.73 10.59 14.54
N PRO A 425 3.13 10.60 13.35
CA PRO A 425 3.31 9.54 12.37
C PRO A 425 4.74 9.55 11.81
N VAL A 426 5.27 8.35 11.54
CA VAL A 426 6.60 8.15 10.95
C VAL A 426 6.56 6.98 10.01
N MET A 427 7.10 7.13 8.79
CA MET A 427 7.22 6.06 7.81
C MET A 427 8.64 5.51 7.77
N GLN A 428 8.78 4.18 7.72
CA GLN A 428 10.02 3.48 7.36
C GLN A 428 9.88 2.86 5.98
N ILE A 429 10.95 2.88 5.18
CA ILE A 429 10.98 2.35 3.81
C ILE A 429 12.28 1.56 3.60
N ALA A 430 12.15 0.30 3.17
CA ALA A 430 13.28 -0.53 2.76
C ALA A 430 13.02 -1.09 1.36
N GLU A 431 13.71 -0.55 0.36
CA GLU A 431 13.77 -1.14 -0.98
C GLU A 431 14.74 -2.32 -1.02
N GLY A 432 14.46 -3.30 -1.84
CA GLY A 432 15.27 -4.50 -2.00
C GLY A 432 14.71 -5.42 -3.07
N TRP A 433 14.93 -6.71 -2.88
CA TRP A 433 14.48 -7.74 -3.83
C TRP A 433 13.93 -8.95 -3.10
N THR A 434 12.98 -9.62 -3.72
CA THR A 434 12.64 -10.99 -3.35
C THR A 434 13.77 -11.91 -3.78
N VAL A 435 14.13 -12.88 -2.94
CA VAL A 435 15.24 -13.80 -3.17
C VAL A 435 14.70 -15.19 -3.46
N GLY A 436 15.20 -15.82 -4.51
CA GLY A 436 14.98 -17.25 -4.75
C GLY A 436 16.03 -18.08 -4.03
N LEU A 437 15.62 -18.93 -3.11
CA LEU A 437 16.46 -19.97 -2.55
C LEU A 437 16.23 -21.29 -3.29
N PRO A 438 17.24 -22.20 -3.37
CA PRO A 438 16.99 -23.57 -3.83
C PRO A 438 15.82 -24.19 -3.06
N ALA A 439 14.98 -24.97 -3.73
CA ALA A 439 13.72 -25.47 -3.16
C ALA A 439 13.91 -26.26 -1.84
N ASP A 440 14.97 -27.06 -1.74
CA ASP A 440 15.31 -27.81 -0.53
C ASP A 440 15.82 -26.92 0.59
N VAL A 441 16.51 -25.83 0.26
CA VAL A 441 16.97 -24.80 1.21
C VAL A 441 15.77 -24.02 1.75
N SER A 442 14.94 -23.48 0.85
CA SER A 442 13.71 -22.77 1.22
C SER A 442 12.81 -23.64 2.10
N ASP A 443 12.54 -24.87 1.69
CA ASP A 443 11.71 -25.82 2.43
C ASP A 443 12.28 -26.15 3.83
N THR A 444 13.60 -26.30 3.95
CA THR A 444 14.27 -26.53 5.22
C THR A 444 14.14 -25.37 6.20
N LEU A 445 14.27 -24.14 5.72
CA LEU A 445 14.12 -22.95 6.54
C LEU A 445 12.66 -22.69 6.89
N TRP A 446 11.76 -22.83 5.92
CA TRP A 446 10.33 -22.60 6.07
C TRP A 446 9.70 -23.57 7.09
N LYS A 447 10.09 -24.85 7.09
CA LYS A 447 9.65 -25.86 8.08
C LYS A 447 9.98 -25.50 9.54
N ARG A 448 10.85 -24.53 9.76
CA ARG A 448 11.19 -24.03 11.11
C ARG A 448 10.26 -22.92 11.61
N THR A 449 9.29 -22.52 10.79
CA THR A 449 8.23 -21.57 11.10
C THR A 449 6.87 -22.23 10.85
N ASP A 450 5.84 -21.44 10.55
CA ASP A 450 4.57 -22.02 10.11
C ASP A 450 4.60 -22.32 8.61
N TYR A 451 4.67 -23.59 8.31
CA TYR A 451 4.89 -24.11 6.96
C TYR A 451 3.67 -24.02 6.05
N THR A 452 2.49 -23.69 6.57
CA THR A 452 1.28 -23.51 5.76
C THR A 452 1.08 -22.08 5.27
N TRP A 453 1.78 -21.12 5.83
CA TRP A 453 1.65 -19.72 5.49
C TRP A 453 2.55 -19.31 4.32
N PRO A 454 2.18 -18.27 3.54
CA PRO A 454 3.01 -17.78 2.45
C PRO A 454 4.38 -17.31 2.94
N SER A 455 5.39 -17.47 2.11
CA SER A 455 6.78 -17.13 2.43
C SER A 455 7.39 -16.18 1.43
N THR A 456 8.06 -15.17 1.93
CA THR A 456 8.87 -14.23 1.16
C THR A 456 10.28 -14.16 1.75
N TRP A 457 11.29 -14.43 0.93
CA TRP A 457 12.69 -14.18 1.26
C TRP A 457 13.08 -12.81 0.73
N PHE A 458 13.36 -11.87 1.61
CA PHE A 458 13.62 -10.48 1.25
C PHE A 458 15.06 -10.08 1.58
N ALA A 459 15.77 -9.53 0.59
CA ALA A 459 17.08 -8.92 0.77
C ALA A 459 16.95 -7.40 0.50
N PRO A 460 17.13 -6.54 1.51
CA PRO A 460 17.12 -5.10 1.30
C PRO A 460 18.32 -4.65 0.48
N ARG A 461 18.17 -3.54 -0.23
CA ARG A 461 19.25 -2.90 -0.95
C ARG A 461 20.22 -2.26 0.05
N CYS A 462 21.44 -2.78 0.11
CA CYS A 462 22.49 -2.41 1.04
C CYS A 462 23.77 -2.00 0.29
N ASP A 463 23.65 -1.14 -0.71
CA ASP A 463 24.75 -0.73 -1.58
C ASP A 463 25.78 0.20 -0.89
N GLY A 464 25.59 0.50 0.39
CA GLY A 464 26.52 1.26 1.24
C GLY A 464 26.78 2.71 0.80
N LYS A 465 26.01 3.21 -0.18
CA LYS A 465 26.17 4.55 -0.73
C LYS A 465 25.43 5.58 0.12
N GLU A 466 25.83 6.86 -0.09
CA GLU A 466 25.20 8.01 0.56
C GLU A 466 23.67 7.94 0.47
N GLY A 467 23.00 8.12 1.61
CA GLY A 467 21.55 8.15 1.73
C GLY A 467 20.90 6.86 2.23
N SER A 468 21.61 5.73 2.26
CA SER A 468 21.05 4.49 2.83
C SER A 468 21.14 4.48 4.35
N ALA A 469 20.01 4.30 5.03
CA ALA A 469 19.96 4.09 6.49
C ALA A 469 20.41 2.68 6.89
N PHE A 470 20.56 1.76 5.93
CA PHE A 470 20.83 0.34 6.17
C PHE A 470 22.04 -0.14 5.38
N LYS A 471 22.89 -0.95 6.02
CA LYS A 471 24.06 -1.59 5.40
C LYS A 471 23.92 -3.10 5.26
N THR A 472 23.02 -3.71 6.04
CA THR A 472 22.79 -5.15 6.06
C THR A 472 21.30 -5.45 6.28
N ALA A 473 20.89 -6.68 5.96
CA ALA A 473 19.55 -7.17 6.29
C ALA A 473 19.31 -7.20 7.81
N TYR A 474 20.38 -7.46 8.58
CA TYR A 474 20.32 -7.40 10.04
C TYR A 474 19.96 -5.99 10.54
N GLU A 475 20.56 -4.94 9.98
CA GLU A 475 20.24 -3.56 10.39
C GLU A 475 18.79 -3.19 10.10
N VAL A 476 18.24 -3.64 8.98
CA VAL A 476 16.80 -3.47 8.69
C VAL A 476 15.98 -4.17 9.76
N MET A 477 16.21 -5.45 9.98
CA MET A 477 15.45 -6.25 10.96
C MET A 477 15.55 -5.69 12.37
N ASN A 478 16.75 -5.29 12.81
CA ASN A 478 17.01 -4.79 14.16
C ASN A 478 16.41 -3.40 14.43
N ASN A 479 16.20 -2.60 13.38
CA ASN A 479 15.69 -1.24 13.49
C ASN A 479 14.27 -1.10 12.92
N TRP A 480 13.62 -2.20 12.53
CA TRP A 480 12.25 -2.17 12.04
C TRP A 480 11.27 -1.83 13.16
N GLY A 481 10.35 -0.90 12.90
CA GLY A 481 9.51 -0.29 13.94
C GLY A 481 8.38 -1.15 14.49
N ALA A 482 8.15 -2.35 13.93
CA ALA A 482 7.05 -3.23 14.34
C ALA A 482 7.30 -4.69 13.94
N ASN A 483 6.39 -5.58 14.36
CA ASN A 483 6.38 -6.98 13.94
C ASN A 483 5.90 -7.21 12.51
N HIS A 484 5.19 -6.23 11.91
CA HIS A 484 4.66 -6.33 10.56
C HIS A 484 5.34 -5.37 9.58
N GLY A 485 5.28 -5.71 8.30
CA GLY A 485 5.65 -4.87 7.16
C GLY A 485 4.70 -5.08 5.99
N ALA A 486 4.35 -4.02 5.30
CA ALA A 486 3.63 -4.10 4.05
C ALA A 486 4.62 -4.14 2.88
N ILE A 487 4.37 -4.96 1.87
CA ILE A 487 5.31 -5.17 0.77
C ILE A 487 4.62 -4.98 -0.58
N SER A 488 5.29 -4.26 -1.47
CA SER A 488 4.90 -4.09 -2.87
C SER A 488 6.03 -4.52 -3.79
N TYR A 489 5.70 -5.11 -4.94
CA TYR A 489 6.68 -5.27 -6.01
C TYR A 489 6.99 -3.91 -6.65
N GLY A 490 8.26 -3.70 -6.96
CA GLY A 490 8.82 -2.45 -7.49
C GLY A 490 9.62 -1.67 -6.45
N HIS A 491 10.57 -0.88 -6.92
CA HIS A 491 11.25 0.14 -6.12
C HIS A 491 10.43 1.42 -6.18
N ILE A 492 9.51 1.59 -5.23
CA ILE A 492 8.55 2.71 -5.17
C ILE A 492 8.81 3.67 -4.00
N GLY A 493 9.95 3.55 -3.36
CA GLY A 493 10.31 4.36 -2.20
C GLY A 493 10.29 5.86 -2.49
N ALA A 494 10.75 6.26 -3.66
CA ALA A 494 10.72 7.67 -4.05
C ALA A 494 9.29 8.22 -4.21
N ASP A 495 8.36 7.44 -4.80
CA ASP A 495 6.95 7.82 -4.90
C ASP A 495 6.29 7.88 -3.51
N LEU A 496 6.65 6.95 -2.60
CA LEU A 496 6.20 6.94 -1.21
C LEU A 496 6.68 8.18 -0.45
N ILE A 497 7.94 8.59 -0.61
CA ILE A 497 8.46 9.82 0.02
C ILE A 497 7.70 11.05 -0.49
N THR A 498 7.37 11.10 -1.78
CA THR A 498 6.56 12.17 -2.34
C THR A 498 5.14 12.18 -1.74
N LEU A 499 4.50 11.02 -1.63
CA LEU A 499 3.18 10.89 -0.97
C LEU A 499 3.25 11.28 0.52
N CYS A 500 4.25 10.79 1.25
CA CYS A 500 4.44 11.13 2.66
C CYS A 500 4.66 12.64 2.85
N SER A 501 5.38 13.30 1.92
CA SER A 501 5.55 14.76 1.95
C SER A 501 4.22 15.50 1.77
N ILE A 502 3.34 15.03 0.87
CA ILE A 502 1.99 15.57 0.71
C ILE A 502 1.17 15.40 2.00
N LEU A 503 1.19 14.21 2.56
CA LEU A 503 0.47 13.87 3.80
C LEU A 503 1.14 14.44 5.07
N ARG A 504 2.33 15.03 4.92
CA ARG A 504 3.12 15.59 6.02
C ARG A 504 3.51 14.56 7.08
N ILE A 505 3.83 13.36 6.61
CA ILE A 505 4.34 12.23 7.37
C ILE A 505 5.86 12.18 7.14
N PRO A 506 6.71 12.36 8.17
CA PRO A 506 8.15 12.24 7.99
C PRO A 506 8.57 10.80 7.68
N VAL A 507 9.59 10.67 6.83
CA VAL A 507 10.24 9.39 6.54
C VAL A 507 11.54 9.31 7.33
N ALA A 508 11.59 8.45 8.34
CA ALA A 508 12.71 8.41 9.28
C ALA A 508 13.88 7.57 8.81
N MET A 509 13.60 6.42 8.20
CA MET A 509 14.60 5.43 7.79
C MET A 509 14.27 4.92 6.41
N HIS A 510 15.19 5.12 5.45
CA HIS A 510 15.03 4.65 4.09
C HIS A 510 16.39 4.43 3.42
N ASN A 511 16.39 3.64 2.35
CA ASN A 511 17.53 3.40 1.46
C ASN A 511 17.30 3.92 0.03
N VAL A 512 16.42 4.92 -0.11
CA VAL A 512 16.17 5.62 -1.38
C VAL A 512 17.29 6.61 -1.64
N ALA A 513 17.84 6.63 -2.84
CA ALA A 513 18.92 7.55 -3.19
C ALA A 513 18.43 9.00 -3.21
N ASP A 514 19.23 9.91 -2.67
CA ASP A 514 18.90 11.34 -2.56
C ASP A 514 18.46 11.99 -3.88
N LYS A 515 19.08 11.60 -5.00
CA LYS A 515 18.75 12.12 -6.33
C LYS A 515 17.33 11.81 -6.79
N ASP A 516 16.72 10.76 -6.23
CA ASP A 516 15.38 10.28 -6.60
C ASP A 516 14.29 10.86 -5.70
N ILE A 517 14.68 11.57 -4.63
CA ILE A 517 13.74 12.17 -3.66
C ILE A 517 13.16 13.47 -4.23
N PHE A 518 11.83 13.53 -4.28
CA PHE A 518 11.09 14.68 -4.74
C PHE A 518 10.10 15.15 -3.66
N ARG A 519 10.33 16.38 -3.14
CA ARG A 519 9.62 16.96 -2.01
C ARG A 519 9.22 18.40 -2.28
N PRO A 520 8.29 19.00 -1.51
CA PRO A 520 8.05 20.43 -1.54
C PRO A 520 9.32 21.22 -1.23
N LYS A 521 9.54 22.33 -1.90
CA LYS A 521 10.76 23.14 -1.75
C LYS A 521 11.04 23.57 -0.30
N ALA A 522 9.99 23.81 0.48
CA ALA A 522 10.10 24.17 1.89
C ALA A 522 10.79 23.10 2.75
N TRP A 523 10.77 21.81 2.34
CA TRP A 523 11.46 20.73 3.06
C TRP A 523 12.97 20.89 3.06
N ASP A 524 13.55 21.44 2.00
CA ASP A 524 14.98 21.70 1.90
C ASP A 524 15.42 22.93 2.74
N ALA A 525 14.48 23.66 3.32
CA ALA A 525 14.72 24.88 4.10
C ALA A 525 15.70 25.85 3.42
N PHE A 526 15.66 25.92 2.08
CA PHE A 526 16.58 26.67 1.23
C PHE A 526 18.06 26.26 1.35
N GLY A 527 18.32 25.01 1.75
CA GLY A 527 19.66 24.44 1.88
C GLY A 527 19.71 22.98 1.51
N MET A 528 20.89 22.38 1.66
CA MET A 528 21.17 20.97 1.39
C MET A 528 21.09 20.11 2.65
N ASP A 529 20.47 20.59 3.71
CA ASP A 529 20.29 19.82 4.93
C ASP A 529 19.24 18.73 4.70
N LYS A 530 19.69 17.51 4.47
CA LYS A 530 18.87 16.33 4.21
C LYS A 530 18.50 15.57 5.49
N GLU A 531 19.32 15.70 6.54
CA GLU A 531 19.10 15.04 7.80
C GLU A 531 17.99 15.73 8.61
N GLY A 532 16.97 14.99 8.97
CA GLY A 532 15.85 15.49 9.75
C GLY A 532 14.97 16.55 9.05
N ALA A 533 15.19 16.80 7.75
CA ALA A 533 14.40 17.77 6.98
C ALA A 533 12.90 17.42 7.02
N ASP A 534 12.55 16.16 6.83
CA ASP A 534 11.17 15.70 6.89
C ASP A 534 10.54 15.96 8.25
N TYR A 535 11.25 15.64 9.33
CA TYR A 535 10.77 15.88 10.69
C TYR A 535 10.50 17.34 10.96
N ARG A 536 11.45 18.21 10.61
CA ARG A 536 11.29 19.67 10.83
C ARG A 536 10.13 20.23 10.03
N ALA A 537 10.05 19.89 8.75
CA ALA A 537 9.00 20.38 7.87
C ALA A 537 7.62 19.88 8.33
N CYS A 538 7.46 18.59 8.57
CA CYS A 538 6.20 18.01 9.01
C CYS A 538 5.76 18.55 10.38
N ALA A 539 6.68 18.73 11.32
CA ALA A 539 6.37 19.28 12.64
C ALA A 539 5.90 20.75 12.56
N VAL A 540 6.53 21.55 11.67
CA VAL A 540 6.17 22.98 11.51
C VAL A 540 4.85 23.16 10.79
N TYR A 541 4.64 22.44 9.68
CA TYR A 541 3.41 22.57 8.89
C TYR A 541 2.23 21.85 9.54
N GLY A 542 2.47 20.78 10.27
CA GLY A 542 1.44 19.95 10.87
C GLY A 542 0.57 19.23 9.80
N PRO A 543 -0.50 18.55 10.21
CA PRO A 543 -1.36 17.80 9.29
C PRO A 543 -2.10 18.70 8.29
N MET A 544 -2.49 18.11 7.15
CA MET A 544 -3.08 18.85 6.02
C MET A 544 -4.54 19.28 6.29
N TYR A 545 -5.29 18.48 7.02
CA TYR A 545 -6.73 18.68 7.24
C TYR A 545 -7.06 19.17 8.67
N LYS A 546 -6.28 20.10 9.15
CA LYS A 546 -6.53 20.77 10.45
C LYS A 546 -7.70 21.70 10.40
#